data_a1596b56707587b2cedb6b5e79bde9e0
#
_entry.id   a1596b56707587b2cedb6b5e79bde9e0
#
_cell.length_a   1.000
_cell.length_b   1.000
_cell.length_c   1.000
_cell.angle_alpha   90.00
_cell.angle_beta   90.00
_cell.angle_gamma   90.00
#
_symmetry.space_group_name_H-M   'P 1'
#
loop_
_entity.id
_entity.type
_entity.pdbx_description
1 polymer ?
#
loop_
_entity_poly.entity_id
_entity_poly.type
_entity_poly.pdbx_seq_one_letter_code
_entity_poly.pdbx_strand_id
1 'polypeptide(L)'
;MALKITLYTAHHCPFAHRVQIALRELDLAFETIIVDITIPRTPEYLAVNPRGLVPALVYNGQVLTESDLIAKFLIDSHHPTHLLKSSSDSEGAMQRYKIELFVDTYFTKVHTFFDKAVYSTTSEETEAAANGYIDAVLKNIEALLEDAGPYFGGSSRLTLAEVQTGSFLLRVLTLPNYEDILPRFILDVLQTKAPNFWKWANAVVAEKTVTCVWDEIDVVKRTTARIQGHRKQ
;
A
#
# COMPACT_ATOMS: atom_id res chain seq x y z
N MET A 1 15.47 9.28 -27.15
CA MET A 1 14.09 9.83 -26.99
C MET A 1 13.90 10.15 -25.52
N ALA A 2 13.14 11.19 -25.18
CA ALA A 2 12.82 11.49 -23.79
C ALA A 2 11.95 10.37 -23.20
N LEU A 3 12.15 10.07 -21.90
CA LEU A 3 11.35 9.11 -21.16
C LEU A 3 9.88 9.58 -21.13
N LYS A 4 8.97 8.70 -21.52
CA LYS A 4 7.53 8.98 -21.49
C LYS A 4 6.84 7.97 -20.58
N ILE A 5 6.21 8.47 -19.51
CA ILE A 5 5.47 7.67 -18.53
C ILE A 5 4.04 8.21 -18.45
N THR A 6 3.05 7.32 -18.59
CA THR A 6 1.63 7.61 -18.35
C THR A 6 1.08 6.60 -17.37
N LEU A 7 0.53 7.06 -16.25
CA LEU A 7 -0.07 6.23 -15.21
C LEU A 7 -1.59 6.31 -15.29
N TYR A 8 -2.24 5.18 -15.54
CA TYR A 8 -3.67 4.98 -15.37
C TYR A 8 -3.95 4.57 -13.93
N THR A 9 -4.71 5.37 -13.20
CA THR A 9 -4.86 5.25 -11.74
C THR A 9 -6.25 5.61 -11.25
N ALA A 10 -6.54 5.27 -10.00
CA ALA A 10 -7.65 5.81 -9.22
C ALA A 10 -7.10 6.18 -7.83
N HIS A 11 -7.28 7.43 -7.38
CA HIS A 11 -6.63 7.94 -6.15
C HIS A 11 -7.03 7.16 -4.90
N HIS A 12 -8.27 6.64 -4.84
CA HIS A 12 -8.74 5.81 -3.73
C HIS A 12 -8.31 4.33 -3.80
N CYS A 13 -7.60 3.91 -4.87
CA CYS A 13 -7.09 2.54 -4.98
C CYS A 13 -5.73 2.41 -4.30
N PRO A 14 -5.58 1.59 -3.23
CA PRO A 14 -4.30 1.46 -2.53
C PRO A 14 -3.22 0.83 -3.41
N PHE A 15 -3.58 -0.05 -4.33
CA PHE A 15 -2.64 -0.66 -5.26
C PHE A 15 -2.08 0.35 -6.26
N ALA A 16 -2.95 1.21 -6.84
CA ALA A 16 -2.50 2.26 -7.75
C ALA A 16 -1.64 3.32 -7.03
N HIS A 17 -1.91 3.57 -5.76
CA HIS A 17 -1.17 4.50 -4.93
C HIS A 17 0.30 4.06 -4.71
N ARG A 18 0.60 2.74 -4.62
CA ARG A 18 1.98 2.24 -4.58
C ARG A 18 2.84 2.79 -5.72
N VAL A 19 2.31 2.74 -6.95
CA VAL A 19 3.03 3.21 -8.12
C VAL A 19 3.24 4.72 -8.08
N GLN A 20 2.28 5.47 -7.55
CA GLN A 20 2.43 6.91 -7.35
C GLN A 20 3.52 7.25 -6.33
N ILE A 21 3.62 6.48 -5.23
CA ILE A 21 4.71 6.63 -4.26
C ILE A 21 6.05 6.35 -4.94
N ALA A 22 6.18 5.22 -5.65
CA ALA A 22 7.41 4.86 -6.35
C ALA A 22 7.88 5.93 -7.35
N LEU A 23 6.96 6.43 -8.18
CA LEU A 23 7.27 7.48 -9.17
C LEU A 23 7.77 8.76 -8.52
N ARG A 24 7.20 9.16 -7.38
CA ARG A 24 7.60 10.36 -6.64
C ARG A 24 8.92 10.18 -5.88
N GLU A 25 9.13 9.02 -5.27
CA GLU A 25 10.40 8.71 -4.59
C GLU A 25 11.58 8.65 -5.57
N LEU A 26 11.31 8.30 -6.83
CA LEU A 26 12.30 8.29 -7.91
C LEU A 26 12.40 9.62 -8.67
N ASP A 27 11.63 10.65 -8.28
CA ASP A 27 11.54 11.96 -8.95
C ASP A 27 11.29 11.85 -10.46
N LEU A 28 10.44 10.91 -10.86
CA LEU A 28 10.11 10.67 -12.26
C LEU A 28 8.91 11.51 -12.69
N ALA A 29 9.06 12.24 -13.80
CA ALA A 29 7.95 12.96 -14.42
C ALA A 29 6.99 11.96 -15.11
N PHE A 30 5.70 12.09 -14.87
CA PHE A 30 4.66 11.26 -15.48
C PHE A 30 3.35 11.99 -15.68
N GLU A 31 2.59 11.55 -16.68
CA GLU A 31 1.21 11.95 -16.92
C GLU A 31 0.26 11.03 -16.13
N THR A 32 -0.83 11.58 -15.63
CA THR A 32 -1.85 10.83 -14.89
C THR A 32 -3.16 10.81 -15.66
N ILE A 33 -3.73 9.61 -15.84
CA ILE A 33 -5.09 9.42 -16.37
C ILE A 33 -5.91 8.74 -15.29
N ILE A 34 -6.96 9.43 -14.82
CA ILE A 34 -7.87 8.88 -13.81
C ILE A 34 -8.86 7.93 -14.46
N VAL A 35 -8.94 6.72 -13.93
CA VAL A 35 -9.90 5.70 -14.32
C VAL A 35 -10.96 5.59 -13.22
N ASP A 36 -12.22 5.80 -13.58
CA ASP A 36 -13.31 5.55 -12.64
C ASP A 36 -13.52 4.03 -12.49
N ILE A 37 -13.17 3.53 -11.31
CA ILE A 37 -13.28 2.11 -10.98
C ILE A 37 -14.64 1.73 -10.33
N THR A 38 -15.55 2.67 -10.23
CA THR A 38 -16.91 2.46 -9.68
C THR A 38 -17.96 2.09 -10.75
N ILE A 39 -17.62 2.31 -12.02
CA ILE A 39 -18.45 2.01 -13.18
C ILE A 39 -17.73 1.03 -14.13
N PRO A 40 -18.44 0.41 -15.09
CA PRO A 40 -17.79 -0.39 -16.13
C PRO A 40 -16.70 0.39 -16.86
N ARG A 41 -15.59 -0.28 -17.17
CA ARG A 41 -14.44 0.35 -17.84
C ARG A 41 -14.78 0.72 -19.28
N THR A 42 -14.24 1.85 -19.73
CA THR A 42 -14.41 2.30 -21.11
C THR A 42 -13.63 1.40 -22.09
N PRO A 43 -14.09 1.26 -23.35
CA PRO A 43 -13.35 0.51 -24.38
C PRO A 43 -11.91 0.99 -24.56
N GLU A 44 -11.67 2.31 -24.47
CA GLU A 44 -10.34 2.91 -24.60
C GLU A 44 -9.40 2.41 -23.49
N TYR A 45 -9.89 2.35 -22.23
CA TYR A 45 -9.09 1.82 -21.15
C TYR A 45 -8.87 0.30 -21.26
N LEU A 46 -9.91 -0.44 -21.69
CA LEU A 46 -9.78 -1.89 -21.91
C LEU A 46 -8.81 -2.23 -23.05
N ALA A 47 -8.62 -1.34 -24.02
CA ALA A 47 -7.57 -1.48 -25.03
C ALA A 47 -6.15 -1.32 -24.45
N VAL A 48 -5.99 -0.53 -23.37
CA VAL A 48 -4.71 -0.41 -22.64
C VAL A 48 -4.51 -1.58 -21.69
N ASN A 49 -5.51 -1.88 -20.85
CA ASN A 49 -5.48 -3.00 -19.91
C ASN A 49 -6.76 -3.84 -20.02
N PRO A 50 -6.75 -4.95 -20.76
CA PRO A 50 -7.94 -5.81 -20.94
C PRO A 50 -8.52 -6.36 -19.64
N ARG A 51 -7.73 -6.43 -18.54
CA ARG A 51 -8.22 -6.83 -17.21
C ARG A 51 -9.05 -5.75 -16.52
N GLY A 52 -9.02 -4.51 -17.02
CA GLY A 52 -9.76 -3.37 -16.46
C GLY A 52 -9.36 -2.95 -15.05
N LEU A 53 -8.20 -3.42 -14.56
CA LEU A 53 -7.67 -3.12 -13.22
C LEU A 53 -6.73 -1.93 -13.26
N VAL A 54 -6.64 -1.19 -12.15
CA VAL A 54 -5.64 -0.15 -11.92
C VAL A 54 -4.68 -0.60 -10.81
N PRO A 55 -3.38 -0.20 -10.90
CA PRO A 55 -2.78 0.65 -11.92
C PRO A 55 -2.47 -0.08 -13.23
N ALA A 56 -2.35 0.69 -14.31
CA ALA A 56 -1.60 0.32 -15.49
C ALA A 56 -0.61 1.45 -15.81
N LEU A 57 0.64 1.12 -16.10
CA LEU A 57 1.69 2.07 -16.43
C LEU A 57 2.09 1.89 -17.89
N VAL A 58 2.02 2.95 -18.69
CA VAL A 58 2.62 2.96 -20.03
C VAL A 58 4.02 3.58 -19.92
N TYR A 59 5.04 2.78 -20.13
CA TYR A 59 6.44 3.17 -20.04
C TYR A 59 7.09 3.05 -21.43
N ASN A 60 7.41 4.18 -22.06
CA ASN A 60 7.94 4.23 -23.43
C ASN A 60 7.12 3.39 -24.43
N GLY A 61 5.79 3.42 -24.31
CA GLY A 61 4.86 2.69 -25.18
C GLY A 61 4.56 1.25 -24.76
N GLN A 62 5.24 0.71 -23.75
CA GLN A 62 4.96 -0.62 -23.20
C GLN A 62 4.00 -0.53 -22.01
N VAL A 63 2.98 -1.37 -21.98
CA VAL A 63 2.02 -1.45 -20.88
C VAL A 63 2.52 -2.41 -19.81
N LEU A 64 2.62 -1.92 -18.59
CA LEU A 64 2.96 -2.69 -17.38
C LEU A 64 1.77 -2.72 -16.45
N THR A 65 1.50 -3.87 -15.86
CA THR A 65 0.43 -4.10 -14.88
C THR A 65 1.00 -4.74 -13.62
N GLU A 66 0.17 -4.92 -12.58
CA GLU A 66 0.55 -5.39 -11.24
C GLU A 66 1.43 -4.37 -10.48
N SER A 67 0.81 -3.69 -9.52
CA SER A 67 1.43 -2.56 -8.81
C SER A 67 2.77 -2.88 -8.15
N ASP A 68 2.91 -4.10 -7.61
CA ASP A 68 4.15 -4.59 -7.02
C ASP A 68 5.26 -4.70 -8.08
N LEU A 69 4.96 -5.33 -9.21
CA LEU A 69 5.91 -5.51 -10.30
C LEU A 69 6.27 -4.18 -10.97
N ILE A 70 5.30 -3.26 -11.11
CA ILE A 70 5.56 -1.91 -11.64
C ILE A 70 6.55 -1.16 -10.74
N ALA A 71 6.34 -1.18 -9.42
CA ALA A 71 7.23 -0.50 -8.49
C ALA A 71 8.67 -1.05 -8.57
N LYS A 72 8.82 -2.38 -8.60
CA LYS A 72 10.13 -3.05 -8.76
C LYS A 72 10.79 -2.71 -10.09
N PHE A 73 10.03 -2.76 -11.18
CA PHE A 73 10.52 -2.38 -12.50
C PHE A 73 11.03 -0.94 -12.53
N LEU A 74 10.29 0.01 -11.97
CA LEU A 74 10.71 1.42 -11.90
C LEU A 74 12.01 1.58 -11.12
N ILE A 75 12.13 0.92 -9.98
CA ILE A 75 13.33 0.95 -9.15
C ILE A 75 14.53 0.36 -9.88
N ASP A 76 14.37 -0.81 -10.50
CA ASP A 76 15.46 -1.48 -11.22
C ASP A 76 15.86 -0.74 -12.50
N SER A 77 14.93 -0.02 -13.15
CA SER A 77 15.20 0.77 -14.36
C SER A 77 15.86 2.12 -14.08
N HIS A 78 15.85 2.58 -12.82
CA HIS A 78 16.34 3.92 -12.44
C HIS A 78 17.39 3.87 -11.30
N HIS A 79 18.23 2.84 -11.30
CA HIS A 79 19.38 2.76 -10.38
C HIS A 79 20.47 3.83 -10.67
N PRO A 80 21.19 4.28 -9.62
CA PRO A 80 21.05 3.94 -8.21
C PRO A 80 19.86 4.64 -7.55
N THR A 81 19.22 3.98 -6.59
CA THR A 81 18.12 4.54 -5.80
C THR A 81 18.24 4.15 -4.33
N HIS A 82 17.69 4.96 -3.44
CA HIS A 82 17.62 4.67 -2.00
C HIS A 82 16.58 3.59 -1.66
N LEU A 83 15.61 3.35 -2.55
CA LEU A 83 14.49 2.44 -2.29
C LEU A 83 14.94 0.97 -2.19
N LEU A 84 15.96 0.60 -2.97
CA LEU A 84 16.41 -0.78 -3.05
C LEU A 84 17.84 -0.84 -3.59
N LYS A 85 18.75 -1.54 -2.92
CA LYS A 85 20.10 -1.78 -3.42
C LYS A 85 20.07 -2.67 -4.67
N SER A 86 21.04 -2.51 -5.55
CA SER A 86 21.25 -3.48 -6.64
C SER A 86 21.55 -4.87 -6.07
N SER A 87 21.10 -5.92 -6.75
CA SER A 87 21.44 -7.30 -6.36
C SER A 87 22.95 -7.61 -6.46
N SER A 88 23.68 -6.82 -7.24
CA SER A 88 25.15 -6.90 -7.38
C SER A 88 25.91 -6.14 -6.29
N ASP A 89 25.23 -5.29 -5.52
CA ASP A 89 25.86 -4.55 -4.42
C ASP A 89 26.12 -5.49 -3.23
N SER A 90 27.13 -5.16 -2.44
CA SER A 90 27.33 -5.83 -1.15
C SER A 90 26.05 -5.77 -0.34
N GLU A 91 25.60 -6.91 0.19
CA GLU A 91 24.35 -7.07 0.94
C GLU A 91 23.06 -6.76 0.14
N GLY A 92 23.14 -6.34 -1.13
CA GLY A 92 21.97 -5.99 -1.92
C GLY A 92 20.98 -7.12 -2.08
N ALA A 93 21.47 -8.34 -2.38
CA ALA A 93 20.62 -9.52 -2.48
C ALA A 93 19.92 -9.85 -1.15
N MET A 94 20.61 -9.69 0.00
CA MET A 94 20.04 -9.92 1.33
C MET A 94 19.00 -8.85 1.69
N GLN A 95 19.26 -7.58 1.37
CA GLN A 95 18.27 -6.51 1.58
C GLN A 95 16.99 -6.78 0.78
N ARG A 96 17.13 -7.15 -0.50
CA ARG A 96 16.00 -7.51 -1.37
C ARG A 96 15.20 -8.67 -0.78
N TYR A 97 15.86 -9.72 -0.34
CA TYR A 97 15.21 -10.87 0.31
C TYR A 97 14.43 -10.46 1.56
N LYS A 98 15.04 -9.64 2.45
CA LYS A 98 14.38 -9.18 3.68
C LYS A 98 13.14 -8.33 3.38
N ILE A 99 13.24 -7.41 2.43
CA ILE A 99 12.10 -6.57 2.01
C ILE A 99 10.98 -7.42 1.40
N GLU A 100 11.31 -8.35 0.51
CA GLU A 100 10.31 -9.24 -0.10
C GLU A 100 9.63 -10.12 0.96
N LEU A 101 10.40 -10.70 1.89
CA LEU A 101 9.85 -11.48 3.00
C LEU A 101 8.90 -10.64 3.86
N PHE A 102 9.27 -9.40 4.17
CA PHE A 102 8.43 -8.48 4.93
C PHE A 102 7.13 -8.17 4.18
N VAL A 103 7.21 -7.79 2.92
CA VAL A 103 6.06 -7.45 2.07
C VAL A 103 5.14 -8.65 1.88
N ASP A 104 5.69 -9.82 1.55
CA ASP A 104 4.91 -11.06 1.44
C ASP A 104 4.20 -11.38 2.76
N THR A 105 4.93 -11.34 3.87
CA THR A 105 4.36 -11.59 5.22
C THR A 105 3.25 -10.61 5.53
N TYR A 106 3.45 -9.32 5.27
CA TYR A 106 2.44 -8.29 5.51
C TYR A 106 1.15 -8.58 4.74
N PHE A 107 1.23 -8.87 3.43
CA PHE A 107 0.03 -9.06 2.61
C PHE A 107 -0.60 -10.44 2.76
N THR A 108 0.17 -11.50 2.99
CA THR A 108 -0.38 -12.86 3.08
C THR A 108 -0.81 -13.27 4.48
N LYS A 109 -0.18 -12.72 5.54
CA LYS A 109 -0.41 -13.12 6.94
C LYS A 109 -1.13 -12.08 7.77
N VAL A 110 -1.05 -10.79 7.41
CA VAL A 110 -1.52 -9.69 8.25
C VAL A 110 -2.67 -8.93 7.60
N HIS A 111 -2.45 -8.33 6.43
CA HIS A 111 -3.42 -7.43 5.80
C HIS A 111 -4.75 -8.10 5.46
N THR A 112 -4.75 -9.38 5.20
CA THR A 112 -5.98 -10.18 4.95
C THR A 112 -6.99 -10.10 6.10
N PHE A 113 -6.52 -9.97 7.36
CA PHE A 113 -7.40 -9.78 8.51
C PHE A 113 -7.99 -8.38 8.55
N PHE A 114 -7.22 -7.36 8.13
CA PHE A 114 -7.73 -6.00 8.03
C PHE A 114 -8.85 -5.90 7.00
N ASP A 115 -8.65 -6.48 5.81
CA ASP A 115 -9.68 -6.54 4.78
C ASP A 115 -10.93 -7.28 5.29
N LYS A 116 -10.76 -8.41 5.98
CA LYS A 116 -11.88 -9.12 6.61
C LYS A 116 -12.64 -8.23 7.59
N ALA A 117 -11.92 -7.50 8.46
CA ALA A 117 -12.56 -6.61 9.43
C ALA A 117 -13.38 -5.51 8.74
N VAL A 118 -12.82 -4.89 7.69
CA VAL A 118 -13.49 -3.82 6.92
C VAL A 118 -14.75 -4.33 6.20
N TYR A 119 -14.71 -5.56 5.65
CA TYR A 119 -15.78 -6.07 4.79
C TYR A 119 -16.69 -7.12 5.46
N SER A 120 -16.54 -7.34 6.77
CA SER A 120 -17.45 -8.19 7.55
C SER A 120 -18.87 -7.63 7.58
N THR A 121 -19.84 -8.53 7.68
CA THR A 121 -21.26 -8.19 7.64
C THR A 121 -21.86 -7.99 9.03
N THR A 122 -21.24 -8.57 10.06
CA THR A 122 -21.67 -8.47 11.46
C THR A 122 -20.61 -7.82 12.34
N SER A 123 -21.01 -7.22 13.46
CA SER A 123 -20.08 -6.64 14.44
C SER A 123 -19.17 -7.70 15.07
N GLU A 124 -19.68 -8.91 15.29
CA GLU A 124 -18.92 -10.02 15.85
C GLU A 124 -17.78 -10.46 14.91
N GLU A 125 -18.07 -10.60 13.60
CA GLU A 125 -17.06 -10.92 12.59
C GLU A 125 -16.01 -9.80 12.46
N THR A 126 -16.47 -8.53 12.53
CA THR A 126 -15.58 -7.37 12.48
C THR A 126 -14.62 -7.38 13.66
N GLU A 127 -15.13 -7.62 14.88
CA GLU A 127 -14.32 -7.65 16.08
C GLU A 127 -13.34 -8.85 16.08
N ALA A 128 -13.80 -10.01 15.67
CA ALA A 128 -12.95 -11.20 15.53
C ALA A 128 -11.82 -10.98 14.52
N ALA A 129 -12.12 -10.39 13.38
CA ALA A 129 -11.11 -10.07 12.35
C ALA A 129 -10.16 -8.95 12.81
N ALA A 130 -10.65 -7.94 13.54
CA ALA A 130 -9.84 -6.89 14.14
C ALA A 130 -8.83 -7.44 15.15
N ASN A 131 -9.26 -8.33 16.04
CA ASN A 131 -8.37 -9.03 16.95
C ASN A 131 -7.36 -9.91 16.18
N GLY A 132 -7.81 -10.62 15.13
CA GLY A 132 -6.93 -11.39 14.26
C GLY A 132 -5.87 -10.53 13.56
N TYR A 133 -6.19 -9.28 13.18
CA TYR A 133 -5.22 -8.34 12.62
C TYR A 133 -4.15 -7.97 13.64
N ILE A 134 -4.55 -7.64 14.88
CA ILE A 134 -3.63 -7.30 15.96
C ILE A 134 -2.70 -8.48 16.26
N ASP A 135 -3.24 -9.68 16.44
CA ASP A 135 -2.45 -10.89 16.70
C ASP A 135 -1.48 -11.20 15.56
N ALA A 136 -1.92 -11.00 14.31
CA ALA A 136 -1.08 -11.19 13.14
C ALA A 136 0.08 -10.18 13.07
N VAL A 137 -0.14 -8.90 13.41
CA VAL A 137 0.92 -7.88 13.52
C VAL A 137 1.92 -8.30 14.60
N LEU A 138 1.46 -8.61 15.80
CA LEU A 138 2.31 -9.00 16.93
C LEU A 138 3.15 -10.23 16.60
N LYS A 139 2.55 -11.22 15.96
CA LYS A 139 3.22 -12.49 15.66
C LYS A 139 4.20 -12.43 14.51
N ASN A 140 3.87 -11.66 13.46
CA ASN A 140 4.56 -11.78 12.17
C ASN A 140 5.34 -10.54 11.75
N ILE A 141 5.01 -9.35 12.27
CA ILE A 141 5.56 -8.07 11.79
C ILE A 141 6.38 -7.36 12.86
N GLU A 142 5.94 -7.37 14.11
CA GLU A 142 6.56 -6.58 15.19
C GLU A 142 8.07 -6.83 15.31
N ALA A 143 8.50 -8.08 15.29
CA ALA A 143 9.92 -8.44 15.36
C ALA A 143 10.71 -8.07 14.09
N LEU A 144 10.06 -8.05 12.93
CA LEU A 144 10.71 -7.67 11.67
C LEU A 144 10.99 -6.17 11.58
N LEU A 145 10.41 -5.37 12.47
CA LEU A 145 10.57 -3.92 12.56
C LEU A 145 11.42 -3.47 13.75
N GLU A 146 12.08 -4.41 14.44
CA GLU A 146 12.92 -4.09 15.61
C GLU A 146 14.07 -3.12 15.25
N ASP A 147 14.64 -3.25 14.05
CA ASP A 147 15.70 -2.41 13.53
C ASP A 147 15.21 -1.19 12.74
N ALA A 148 13.90 -0.94 12.64
CA ALA A 148 13.38 0.20 11.90
C ALA A 148 13.83 1.55 12.51
N GLY A 149 14.47 2.38 11.70
CA GLY A 149 15.05 3.60 12.20
C GLY A 149 15.07 4.81 11.25
N PRO A 150 13.97 5.44 10.87
CA PRO A 150 12.54 5.14 11.13
C PRO A 150 11.91 4.11 10.17
N TYR A 151 12.60 3.72 9.09
CA TYR A 151 12.07 2.82 8.06
C TYR A 151 12.73 1.45 8.11
N PHE A 152 12.18 0.52 7.35
CA PHE A 152 12.57 -0.88 7.34
C PHE A 152 14.08 -1.09 7.16
N GLY A 153 14.66 -1.99 7.97
CA GLY A 153 16.07 -2.35 7.91
C GLY A 153 17.02 -1.21 8.34
N GLY A 154 16.60 -0.34 9.25
CA GLY A 154 17.42 0.77 9.76
C GLY A 154 17.58 1.94 8.79
N SER A 155 16.80 2.00 7.74
CA SER A 155 16.89 3.07 6.75
C SER A 155 16.42 4.42 7.31
N SER A 156 17.11 5.50 6.92
CA SER A 156 16.69 6.88 7.20
C SER A 156 15.75 7.46 6.15
N ARG A 157 15.49 6.73 5.06
CA ARG A 157 14.56 7.08 3.98
C ARG A 157 13.68 5.88 3.67
N LEU A 158 12.52 6.12 3.02
CA LEU A 158 11.66 5.05 2.56
C LEU A 158 12.44 4.00 1.75
N THR A 159 12.07 2.75 1.92
CA THR A 159 12.54 1.63 1.11
C THR A 159 11.38 1.08 0.26
N LEU A 160 11.63 0.07 -0.55
CA LEU A 160 10.55 -0.62 -1.27
C LEU A 160 9.51 -1.22 -0.30
N ALA A 161 9.87 -1.56 0.94
CA ALA A 161 8.92 -2.04 1.95
C ALA A 161 7.80 -1.01 2.19
N GLU A 162 8.16 0.25 2.40
CA GLU A 162 7.21 1.34 2.63
C GLU A 162 6.45 1.73 1.36
N VAL A 163 7.10 1.70 0.20
CA VAL A 163 6.41 1.92 -1.10
C VAL A 163 5.27 0.91 -1.26
N GLN A 164 5.50 -0.34 -0.87
CA GLN A 164 4.50 -1.41 -1.00
C GLN A 164 3.39 -1.32 0.05
N THR A 165 3.68 -0.86 1.24
CA THR A 165 2.75 -0.91 2.38
C THR A 165 2.11 0.44 2.72
N GLY A 166 2.74 1.57 2.39
CA GLY A 166 2.36 2.90 2.87
C GLY A 166 0.91 3.30 2.59
N SER A 167 0.41 3.03 1.38
CA SER A 167 -0.99 3.31 1.03
C SER A 167 -2.01 2.48 1.85
N PHE A 168 -1.63 1.31 2.30
CA PHE A 168 -2.44 0.45 3.16
C PHE A 168 -2.37 0.90 4.62
N LEU A 169 -1.19 1.33 5.08
CA LEU A 169 -1.00 1.89 6.42
C LEU A 169 -1.83 3.16 6.66
N LEU A 170 -1.99 4.01 5.63
CA LEU A 170 -2.92 5.13 5.70
C LEU A 170 -4.33 4.68 6.11
N ARG A 171 -4.82 3.57 5.55
CA ARG A 171 -6.13 3.02 5.89
C ARG A 171 -6.16 2.40 7.27
N VAL A 172 -5.11 1.66 7.64
CA VAL A 172 -4.97 1.03 8.96
C VAL A 172 -5.02 2.07 10.08
N LEU A 173 -4.35 3.22 9.90
CA LEU A 173 -4.31 4.26 10.91
C LEU A 173 -5.50 5.23 10.86
N THR A 174 -6.24 5.26 9.74
CA THR A 174 -7.37 6.17 9.55
C THR A 174 -8.72 5.53 9.87
N LEU A 175 -9.03 4.37 9.25
CA LEU A 175 -10.37 3.80 9.29
C LEU A 175 -10.88 3.46 10.70
N PRO A 176 -10.05 3.04 11.68
CA PRO A 176 -10.51 2.80 13.05
C PRO A 176 -10.87 4.08 13.83
N ASN A 177 -10.70 5.28 13.26
CA ASN A 177 -11.25 6.51 13.83
C ASN A 177 -12.74 6.68 13.51
N TYR A 178 -13.31 5.80 12.68
CA TYR A 178 -14.71 5.78 12.24
C TYR A 178 -15.34 4.49 12.72
N GLU A 179 -16.01 4.50 13.87
CA GLU A 179 -16.55 3.31 14.55
C GLU A 179 -17.58 2.55 13.72
N ASP A 180 -18.27 3.22 12.78
CA ASP A 180 -19.15 2.58 11.80
C ASP A 180 -18.41 1.68 10.79
N ILE A 181 -17.08 1.85 10.68
CA ILE A 181 -16.20 1.10 9.79
C ILE A 181 -15.42 0.05 10.57
N LEU A 182 -14.63 0.48 11.55
CA LEU A 182 -13.76 -0.38 12.34
C LEU A 182 -13.70 0.05 13.81
N PRO A 183 -13.53 -0.90 14.74
CA PRO A 183 -13.44 -0.56 16.15
C PRO A 183 -12.13 0.17 16.49
N ARG A 184 -12.23 1.22 17.27
CA ARG A 184 -11.12 2.08 17.71
C ARG A 184 -10.01 1.32 18.43
N PHE A 185 -10.36 0.27 19.18
CA PHE A 185 -9.40 -0.49 19.99
C PHE A 185 -8.23 -1.05 19.16
N ILE A 186 -8.37 -1.20 17.82
CA ILE A 186 -7.26 -1.61 16.95
C ILE A 186 -6.06 -0.69 17.18
N LEU A 187 -6.27 0.62 17.13
CA LEU A 187 -5.19 1.61 17.30
C LEU A 187 -4.63 1.59 18.72
N ASP A 188 -5.50 1.54 19.72
CA ASP A 188 -5.11 1.59 21.14
C ASP A 188 -4.24 0.38 21.51
N VAL A 189 -4.59 -0.79 21.00
CA VAL A 189 -3.82 -2.03 21.25
C VAL A 189 -2.51 -2.02 20.44
N LEU A 190 -2.51 -1.62 19.18
CA LEU A 190 -1.28 -1.54 18.39
C LEU A 190 -0.28 -0.54 19.00
N GLN A 191 -0.75 0.60 19.46
CA GLN A 191 0.11 1.60 20.12
C GLN A 191 0.80 1.06 21.37
N THR A 192 0.11 0.21 22.14
CA THR A 192 0.60 -0.29 23.42
C THR A 192 1.38 -1.58 23.31
N LYS A 193 0.97 -2.50 22.41
CA LYS A 193 1.51 -3.86 22.33
C LYS A 193 2.43 -4.09 21.12
N ALA A 194 2.38 -3.22 20.10
CA ALA A 194 3.20 -3.32 18.89
C ALA A 194 3.99 -2.02 18.66
N PRO A 195 4.91 -1.63 19.57
CA PRO A 195 5.58 -0.34 19.54
C PRO A 195 6.46 -0.13 18.29
N ASN A 196 7.12 -1.17 17.76
CA ASN A 196 7.93 -1.07 16.55
C ASN A 196 7.03 -0.81 15.32
N PHE A 197 5.96 -1.60 15.18
CA PHE A 197 4.96 -1.39 14.13
C PHE A 197 4.34 0.01 14.23
N TRP A 198 3.94 0.42 15.42
CA TRP A 198 3.31 1.72 15.64
C TRP A 198 4.23 2.88 15.26
N LYS A 199 5.48 2.85 15.71
CA LYS A 199 6.49 3.86 15.39
C LYS A 199 6.74 3.92 13.89
N TRP A 200 6.99 2.77 13.27
CA TRP A 200 7.24 2.64 11.85
C TRP A 200 6.04 3.11 11.02
N ALA A 201 4.84 2.62 11.29
CA ALA A 201 3.64 2.97 10.55
C ALA A 201 3.36 4.49 10.58
N ASN A 202 3.52 5.13 11.77
CA ASN A 202 3.35 6.58 11.89
C ASN A 202 4.43 7.36 11.13
N ALA A 203 5.68 6.90 11.11
CA ALA A 203 6.73 7.52 10.31
C ALA A 203 6.40 7.44 8.80
N VAL A 204 5.93 6.28 8.33
CA VAL A 204 5.57 6.08 6.93
C VAL A 204 4.43 6.99 6.48
N VAL A 205 3.35 7.07 7.26
CA VAL A 205 2.19 7.90 6.88
C VAL A 205 2.42 9.40 7.05
N ALA A 206 3.51 9.81 7.69
CA ALA A 206 3.93 11.21 7.78
C ALA A 206 4.65 11.69 6.49
N GLU A 207 5.09 10.76 5.63
CA GLU A 207 5.82 11.11 4.41
C GLU A 207 4.93 11.72 3.34
N LYS A 208 5.40 12.84 2.75
CA LYS A 208 4.66 13.58 1.72
C LYS A 208 4.42 12.76 0.46
N THR A 209 5.35 11.89 0.11
CA THR A 209 5.20 11.00 -1.05
C THR A 209 4.17 9.91 -0.81
N VAL A 210 4.01 9.46 0.45
CA VAL A 210 2.98 8.51 0.86
C VAL A 210 1.60 9.16 0.93
N THR A 211 1.50 10.41 1.32
CA THR A 211 0.22 11.13 1.41
C THR A 211 -0.18 11.86 0.12
N CYS A 212 0.62 11.75 -0.93
CA CYS A 212 0.56 12.57 -2.14
C CYS A 212 -0.80 12.64 -2.87
N VAL A 213 -1.63 11.63 -2.73
CA VAL A 213 -2.99 11.53 -3.31
C VAL A 213 -4.02 11.07 -2.28
N TRP A 214 -3.64 11.12 -0.99
CA TRP A 214 -4.52 10.70 0.08
C TRP A 214 -5.62 11.74 0.33
N ASP A 215 -6.86 11.31 0.12
CA ASP A 215 -8.06 12.04 0.50
C ASP A 215 -8.85 11.18 1.49
N GLU A 216 -8.70 11.49 2.78
CA GLU A 216 -9.35 10.75 3.87
C GLU A 216 -10.86 10.75 3.72
N ILE A 217 -11.46 11.90 3.39
CA ILE A 217 -12.91 12.05 3.28
C ILE A 217 -13.45 11.16 2.14
N ASP A 218 -12.80 11.18 0.97
CA ASP A 218 -13.21 10.34 -0.17
C ASP A 218 -13.04 8.85 0.16
N VAL A 219 -11.92 8.45 0.78
CA VAL A 219 -11.67 7.05 1.15
C VAL A 219 -12.68 6.55 2.16
N VAL A 220 -12.97 7.31 3.22
CA VAL A 220 -13.96 6.95 4.24
C VAL A 220 -15.35 6.83 3.62
N LYS A 221 -15.79 7.83 2.84
CA LYS A 221 -17.08 7.82 2.14
C LYS A 221 -17.25 6.59 1.26
N ARG A 222 -16.23 6.25 0.43
CA ARG A 222 -16.26 5.09 -0.46
C ARG A 222 -16.25 3.78 0.29
N THR A 223 -15.47 3.68 1.37
CA THR A 223 -15.42 2.49 2.22
C THR A 223 -16.78 2.26 2.86
N THR A 224 -17.39 3.28 3.45
CA THR A 224 -18.74 3.20 4.04
C THR A 224 -19.79 2.77 3.02
N ALA A 225 -19.79 3.38 1.83
CA ALA A 225 -20.73 3.01 0.75
C ALA A 225 -20.58 1.55 0.32
N ARG A 226 -19.34 1.05 0.23
CA ARG A 226 -19.05 -0.34 -0.14
C ARG A 226 -19.51 -1.32 0.94
N ILE A 227 -19.26 -1.02 2.22
CA ILE A 227 -19.75 -1.84 3.35
C ILE A 227 -21.27 -1.93 3.32
N GLN A 228 -21.96 -0.81 3.15
CA GLN A 228 -23.43 -0.77 3.07
C GLN A 228 -23.97 -1.58 1.88
N GLY A 229 -23.25 -1.59 0.75
CA GLY A 229 -23.59 -2.42 -0.41
C GLY A 229 -23.46 -3.93 -0.13
N HIS A 230 -22.44 -4.35 0.63
CA HIS A 230 -22.26 -5.74 1.03
C HIS A 230 -23.28 -6.23 2.07
N ARG A 231 -23.68 -5.36 3.01
CA ARG A 231 -24.68 -5.71 4.05
C ARG A 231 -26.13 -5.80 3.53
N LYS A 232 -26.39 -5.38 2.29
CA LYS A 232 -27.73 -5.42 1.66
C LYS A 232 -27.93 -6.62 0.72
N GLN A 233 -26.88 -7.39 0.46
CA GLN A 233 -26.91 -8.64 -0.31
C GLN A 233 -27.03 -9.84 0.61
#